data_4d3943e4b1b2049239169b1bf97a0481
#
_entry.id   4d3943e4b1b2049239169b1bf97a0481
#
_cell.length_a   1.000
_cell.length_b   1.000
_cell.length_c   1.000
_cell.angle_alpha   90.00
_cell.angle_beta   90.00
_cell.angle_gamma   90.00
#
_symmetry.space_group_name_H-M   'P 1'
#
loop_
_entity.id
_entity.type
_entity.pdbx_description
1 polymer ?
#
loop_
_entity_poly.entity_id
_entity_poly.type
_entity_poly.pdbx_seq_one_letter_code
_entity_poly.pdbx_strand_id
1 'polypeptide(L)'
;MALPTYASPLERIWHWTYLAICVAIFVFLIAPIIVVIPLSFNAEPYFTFTDKMLSFDPAGYSMRWYDSLLTFGMVKPEAPRDLSWWADVWHNAKWVQAAKSSMIVGFFATIVATVLGTLAALGLSRPEMPYRRAIMAILISPMIVPIIITATGMFFFYSNPCEPLTWIGLN
;
A
#
# COMPACT_ATOMS: atom_id res chain seq x y z
N MET A 1 -23.02 -17.23 10.37
CA MET A 1 -24.14 -18.14 10.09
C MET A 1 -24.60 -18.71 11.40
N ALA A 2 -25.91 -18.71 11.68
CA ALA A 2 -26.43 -19.31 12.90
C ALA A 2 -26.42 -20.84 12.76
N LEU A 3 -26.03 -21.54 13.83
CA LEU A 3 -26.09 -22.99 13.86
C LEU A 3 -27.55 -23.47 13.80
N PRO A 4 -27.84 -24.57 13.08
CA PRO A 4 -29.18 -25.16 13.09
C PRO A 4 -29.54 -25.63 14.51
N THR A 5 -30.83 -25.59 14.83
CA THR A 5 -31.35 -25.93 16.16
C THR A 5 -31.07 -27.38 16.59
N TYR A 6 -30.79 -28.27 15.65
CA TYR A 6 -30.47 -29.69 15.86
C TYR A 6 -28.96 -29.99 15.93
N ALA A 7 -28.09 -28.95 15.96
CA ALA A 7 -26.65 -29.16 16.01
C ALA A 7 -26.22 -29.89 17.28
N SER A 8 -25.34 -30.89 17.11
CA SER A 8 -24.76 -31.65 18.20
C SER A 8 -23.90 -30.76 19.13
N PRO A 9 -23.71 -31.15 20.40
CA PRO A 9 -22.85 -30.40 21.31
C PRO A 9 -21.42 -30.17 20.78
N LEU A 10 -20.89 -31.17 20.06
CA LEU A 10 -19.57 -31.14 19.47
C LEU A 10 -19.48 -30.10 18.33
N GLU A 11 -20.51 -30.02 17.50
CA GLU A 11 -20.60 -29.01 16.43
C GLU A 11 -20.70 -27.60 16.98
N ARG A 12 -21.38 -27.40 18.11
CA ARG A 12 -21.44 -26.11 18.80
C ARG A 12 -20.08 -25.72 19.34
N ILE A 13 -19.38 -26.63 20.00
CA ILE A 13 -18.02 -26.37 20.52
C ILE A 13 -17.09 -26.02 19.36
N TRP A 14 -17.10 -26.80 18.29
CA TRP A 14 -16.29 -26.57 17.11
C TRP A 14 -16.57 -25.21 16.46
N HIS A 15 -17.83 -24.84 16.34
CA HIS A 15 -18.22 -23.54 15.78
C HIS A 15 -17.70 -22.36 16.61
N TRP A 16 -17.85 -22.41 17.94
CA TRP A 16 -17.35 -21.36 18.81
C TRP A 16 -15.83 -21.32 18.84
N THR A 17 -15.16 -22.45 18.83
CA THR A 17 -13.69 -22.52 18.73
C THR A 17 -13.21 -21.92 17.42
N TYR A 18 -13.83 -22.29 16.31
CA TYR A 18 -13.50 -21.71 15.00
C TYR A 18 -13.70 -20.19 14.98
N LEU A 19 -14.83 -19.72 15.50
CA LEU A 19 -15.12 -18.30 15.57
C LEU A 19 -14.10 -17.56 16.45
N ALA A 20 -13.74 -18.13 17.59
CA ALA A 20 -12.72 -17.56 18.49
C ALA A 20 -11.34 -17.46 17.80
N ILE A 21 -10.94 -18.51 17.07
CA ILE A 21 -9.69 -18.48 16.28
C ILE A 21 -9.75 -17.39 15.20
N CYS A 22 -10.86 -17.30 14.46
CA CYS A 22 -11.02 -16.25 13.44
C CYS A 22 -10.95 -14.85 14.05
N VAL A 23 -11.61 -14.60 15.17
CA VAL A 23 -11.56 -13.32 15.89
C VAL A 23 -10.14 -13.03 16.39
N ALA A 24 -9.45 -14.03 16.95
CA ALA A 24 -8.08 -13.86 17.41
C ALA A 24 -7.13 -13.49 16.26
N ILE A 25 -7.25 -14.14 15.11
CA ILE A 25 -6.48 -13.80 13.91
C ILE A 25 -6.81 -12.37 13.45
N PHE A 26 -8.09 -12.01 13.44
CA PHE A 26 -8.53 -10.67 13.01
C PHE A 26 -8.01 -9.58 13.93
N VAL A 27 -8.09 -9.80 15.25
CA VAL A 27 -7.52 -8.89 16.27
C VAL A 27 -6.01 -8.78 16.09
N PHE A 28 -5.30 -9.89 15.90
CA PHE A 28 -3.86 -9.89 15.67
C PHE A 28 -3.45 -9.09 14.43
N LEU A 29 -4.22 -9.15 13.35
CA LEU A 29 -3.97 -8.40 12.12
C LEU A 29 -4.31 -6.90 12.26
N ILE A 30 -5.35 -6.57 13.01
CA ILE A 30 -5.82 -5.18 13.16
C ILE A 30 -5.07 -4.44 14.28
N ALA A 31 -4.65 -5.14 15.34
CA ALA A 31 -3.99 -4.53 16.48
C ALA A 31 -2.79 -3.64 16.11
N PRO A 32 -1.86 -4.05 15.24
CA PRO A 32 -0.75 -3.18 14.81
C PRO A 32 -1.23 -1.89 14.15
N ILE A 33 -2.30 -1.95 13.36
CA ILE A 33 -2.85 -0.78 12.67
C ILE A 33 -3.44 0.21 13.69
N ILE A 34 -4.21 -0.31 14.66
CA ILE A 34 -4.80 0.51 15.73
C ILE A 34 -3.70 1.16 16.58
N VAL A 35 -2.60 0.46 16.83
CA VAL A 35 -1.46 0.98 17.60
C VAL A 35 -0.70 2.08 16.85
N VAL A 36 -0.55 1.94 15.53
CA VAL A 36 0.14 2.94 14.70
C VAL A 36 -0.62 4.28 14.63
N ILE A 37 -1.96 4.26 14.67
CA ILE A 37 -2.76 5.49 14.61
C ILE A 37 -2.39 6.47 15.74
N PRO A 38 -2.49 6.14 17.03
CA PRO A 38 -2.08 7.07 18.10
C PRO A 38 -0.58 7.41 18.04
N LEU A 39 0.28 6.45 17.69
CA LEU A 39 1.71 6.71 17.57
C LEU A 39 2.05 7.70 16.45
N SER A 40 1.23 7.82 15.42
CA SER A 40 1.44 8.82 14.36
C SER A 40 1.30 10.27 14.85
N PHE A 41 0.66 10.48 15.99
CA PHE A 41 0.52 11.79 16.65
C PHE A 41 1.56 12.00 17.76
N ASN A 42 2.55 11.14 17.92
CA ASN A 42 3.55 11.28 18.97
C ASN A 42 4.37 12.58 18.80
N ALA A 43 4.52 13.33 19.88
CA ALA A 43 5.35 14.54 19.93
C ALA A 43 6.86 14.21 19.96
N GLU A 44 7.24 13.03 20.41
CA GLU A 44 8.63 12.56 20.47
C GLU A 44 9.12 12.03 19.11
N PRO A 45 10.43 12.04 18.86
CA PRO A 45 11.01 11.59 17.59
C PRO A 45 10.96 10.07 17.37
N TYR A 46 10.60 9.30 18.38
CA TYR A 46 10.57 7.84 18.33
C TYR A 46 9.14 7.30 18.34
N PHE A 47 8.92 6.17 17.65
CA PHE A 47 7.63 5.46 17.64
C PHE A 47 7.45 4.63 18.94
N THR A 48 7.43 5.31 20.07
CA THR A 48 7.21 4.72 21.39
C THR A 48 6.06 5.42 22.10
N PHE A 49 5.31 4.67 22.90
CA PHE A 49 4.34 5.30 23.80
C PHE A 49 5.10 6.02 24.92
N THR A 50 4.92 7.32 25.00
CA THR A 50 5.48 8.13 26.08
C THR A 50 4.54 8.16 27.28
N ASP A 51 5.07 8.41 28.48
CA ASP A 51 4.24 8.52 29.69
C ASP A 51 3.17 9.60 29.54
N LYS A 52 3.45 10.67 28.79
CA LYS A 52 2.50 11.73 28.47
C LYS A 52 1.35 11.25 27.58
N MET A 53 1.63 10.40 26.61
CA MET A 53 0.58 9.79 25.76
C MET A 53 -0.29 8.83 26.56
N LEU A 54 0.29 8.04 27.46
CA LEU A 54 -0.43 7.09 28.30
C LEU A 54 -1.29 7.80 29.36
N SER A 55 -0.90 8.99 29.80
CA SER A 55 -1.69 9.84 30.70
C SER A 55 -2.68 10.75 29.99
N PHE A 56 -2.80 10.64 28.65
CA PHE A 56 -3.63 11.52 27.81
C PHE A 56 -3.31 13.02 27.97
N ASP A 57 -2.06 13.36 28.27
CA ASP A 57 -1.60 14.74 28.33
C ASP A 57 -1.54 15.31 26.88
N PRO A 58 -2.20 16.46 26.59
CA PRO A 58 -2.11 17.11 25.30
C PRO A 58 -0.68 17.39 24.83
N ALA A 59 0.27 17.59 25.73
CA ALA A 59 1.67 17.80 25.41
C ALA A 59 2.38 16.56 24.81
N GLY A 60 1.78 15.38 24.93
CA GLY A 60 2.28 14.15 24.32
C GLY A 60 1.91 13.98 22.85
N TYR A 61 1.01 14.83 22.33
CA TYR A 61 0.49 14.73 20.97
C TYR A 61 0.92 15.91 20.10
N SER A 62 1.30 15.64 18.87
CA SER A 62 1.75 16.66 17.90
C SER A 62 1.42 16.23 16.48
N MET A 63 1.11 17.21 15.64
CA MET A 63 0.94 17.00 14.20
C MET A 63 2.25 17.20 13.39
N ARG A 64 3.39 17.25 14.05
CA ARG A 64 4.69 17.56 13.41
C ARG A 64 5.02 16.60 12.26
N TRP A 65 4.62 15.33 12.36
CA TRP A 65 4.88 14.35 11.32
C TRP A 65 4.08 14.62 10.04
N TYR A 66 2.82 15.02 10.20
CA TYR A 66 1.96 15.42 9.08
C TYR A 66 2.43 16.73 8.46
N ASP A 67 2.87 17.66 9.28
CA ASP A 67 3.48 18.92 8.80
C ASP A 67 4.76 18.63 8.03
N SER A 68 5.63 17.77 8.54
CA SER A 68 6.84 17.33 7.86
C SER A 68 6.56 16.64 6.51
N LEU A 69 5.47 15.87 6.39
CA LEU A 69 5.07 15.30 5.11
C LEU A 69 4.72 16.36 4.06
N LEU A 70 4.09 17.44 4.49
CA LEU A 70 3.71 18.55 3.60
C LEU A 70 4.87 19.46 3.29
N THR A 71 5.76 19.72 4.26
CA THR A 71 6.85 20.70 4.11
C THR A 71 8.12 20.13 3.51
N PHE A 72 8.30 18.80 3.53
CA PHE A 72 9.52 18.18 3.04
C PHE A 72 9.75 18.41 1.55
N GLY A 73 10.79 19.18 1.24
CA GLY A 73 11.17 19.55 -0.12
C GLY A 73 10.58 20.86 -0.61
N MET A 74 9.81 21.58 0.20
CA MET A 74 9.34 22.94 -0.10
C MET A 74 10.49 23.94 -0.13
N VAL A 75 10.29 25.02 -0.88
CA VAL A 75 11.24 26.14 -0.96
C VAL A 75 11.13 27.06 0.27
N LYS A 76 9.91 27.27 0.77
CA LYS A 76 9.63 28.14 1.93
C LYS A 76 8.68 27.45 2.93
N PRO A 77 9.15 26.44 3.68
CA PRO A 77 8.30 25.69 4.60
C PRO A 77 7.72 26.51 5.75
N GLU A 78 8.43 27.58 6.18
CA GLU A 78 8.05 28.44 7.32
C GLU A 78 7.19 29.66 6.91
N ALA A 79 6.83 29.78 5.63
CA ALA A 79 5.99 30.88 5.17
C ALA A 79 4.57 30.76 5.74
N PRO A 80 3.84 31.90 5.88
CA PRO A 80 2.43 31.85 6.30
C PRO A 80 1.62 30.98 5.34
N ARG A 81 0.66 30.22 5.90
CA ARG A 81 -0.18 29.23 5.17
C ARG A 81 -1.24 29.92 4.32
N ASP A 82 -0.80 30.66 3.32
CA ASP A 82 -1.64 31.30 2.31
C ASP A 82 -1.71 30.48 1.00
N LEU A 83 -2.33 31.03 -0.03
CA LEU A 83 -2.44 30.36 -1.33
C LEU A 83 -1.05 30.09 -1.96
N SER A 84 -0.05 30.94 -1.70
CA SER A 84 1.30 30.76 -2.21
C SER A 84 2.01 29.59 -1.54
N TRP A 85 1.76 29.39 -0.23
CA TRP A 85 2.27 28.24 0.52
C TRP A 85 1.67 26.93 -0.01
N TRP A 86 0.35 26.88 -0.26
CA TRP A 86 -0.29 25.70 -0.84
C TRP A 86 0.17 25.42 -2.26
N ALA A 87 0.47 26.45 -3.05
CA ALA A 87 1.08 26.26 -4.36
C ALA A 87 2.49 25.66 -4.26
N ASP A 88 3.28 26.08 -3.29
CA ASP A 88 4.62 25.53 -3.02
C ASP A 88 4.52 24.05 -2.58
N VAL A 89 3.60 23.71 -1.68
CA VAL A 89 3.29 22.31 -1.32
C VAL A 89 2.97 21.47 -2.57
N TRP A 90 2.10 21.97 -3.42
CA TRP A 90 1.64 21.24 -4.62
C TRP A 90 2.73 21.00 -5.64
N HIS A 91 3.68 21.94 -5.77
CA HIS A 91 4.73 21.88 -6.78
C HIS A 91 6.06 21.32 -6.27
N ASN A 92 6.38 21.49 -4.99
CA ASN A 92 7.71 21.21 -4.48
C ASN A 92 7.76 20.17 -3.36
N ALA A 93 6.66 19.95 -2.60
CA ALA A 93 6.66 18.94 -1.55
C ALA A 93 6.85 17.54 -2.14
N LYS A 94 7.95 16.88 -1.77
CA LYS A 94 8.36 15.58 -2.36
C LYS A 94 7.32 14.48 -2.15
N TRP A 95 6.69 14.42 -0.98
CA TRP A 95 5.67 13.42 -0.70
C TRP A 95 4.39 13.66 -1.51
N VAL A 96 4.00 14.91 -1.72
CA VAL A 96 2.87 15.28 -2.57
C VAL A 96 3.16 14.94 -4.03
N GLN A 97 4.37 15.20 -4.50
CA GLN A 97 4.80 14.81 -5.85
C GLN A 97 4.78 13.30 -6.03
N ALA A 98 5.31 12.56 -5.05
CA ALA A 98 5.28 11.10 -5.08
C ALA A 98 3.83 10.56 -5.09
N ALA A 99 2.94 11.13 -4.27
CA ALA A 99 1.53 10.76 -4.25
C ALA A 99 0.84 11.02 -5.59
N LYS A 100 1.06 12.19 -6.20
CA LYS A 100 0.51 12.51 -7.53
C LYS A 100 1.00 11.53 -8.60
N SER A 101 2.30 11.28 -8.64
CA SER A 101 2.88 10.31 -9.59
C SER A 101 2.29 8.91 -9.38
N SER A 102 2.16 8.48 -8.13
CA SER A 102 1.56 7.18 -7.80
C SER A 102 0.09 7.09 -8.23
N MET A 103 -0.69 8.16 -8.04
CA MET A 103 -2.09 8.20 -8.48
C MET A 103 -2.21 8.13 -10.00
N ILE A 104 -1.39 8.90 -10.73
CA ILE A 104 -1.41 8.92 -12.19
C ILE A 104 -1.00 7.53 -12.73
N VAL A 105 0.14 7.02 -12.28
CA VAL A 105 0.64 5.71 -12.71
C VAL A 105 -0.36 4.61 -12.34
N GLY A 106 -0.87 4.64 -11.10
CA GLY A 106 -1.85 3.65 -10.63
C GLY A 106 -3.13 3.66 -11.45
N PHE A 107 -3.65 4.84 -11.81
CA PHE A 107 -4.84 4.97 -12.64
C PHE A 107 -4.65 4.35 -14.03
N PHE A 108 -3.60 4.74 -14.74
CA PHE A 108 -3.33 4.20 -16.06
C PHE A 108 -2.95 2.73 -16.03
N ALA A 109 -2.13 2.30 -15.06
CA ALA A 109 -1.79 0.89 -14.90
C ALA A 109 -3.01 0.03 -14.63
N THR A 110 -3.96 0.50 -13.81
CA THR A 110 -5.21 -0.22 -13.53
C THR A 110 -6.06 -0.40 -14.79
N ILE A 111 -6.22 0.66 -15.60
CA ILE A 111 -6.98 0.57 -16.87
C ILE A 111 -6.33 -0.47 -17.78
N VAL A 112 -5.02 -0.33 -18.03
CA VAL A 112 -4.29 -1.23 -18.93
C VAL A 112 -4.35 -2.67 -18.41
N ALA A 113 -4.07 -2.88 -17.12
CA ALA A 113 -4.10 -4.22 -16.52
C ALA A 113 -5.50 -4.85 -16.58
N THR A 114 -6.55 -4.07 -16.34
CA THR A 114 -7.93 -4.55 -16.38
C THR A 114 -8.33 -4.94 -17.80
N VAL A 115 -8.05 -4.08 -18.79
CA VAL A 115 -8.38 -4.35 -20.18
C VAL A 115 -7.62 -5.57 -20.69
N LEU A 116 -6.30 -5.60 -20.54
CA LEU A 116 -5.49 -6.71 -21.00
C LEU A 116 -5.79 -8.00 -20.24
N GLY A 117 -5.98 -7.93 -18.94
CA GLY A 117 -6.34 -9.07 -18.09
C GLY A 117 -7.69 -9.67 -18.47
N THR A 118 -8.68 -8.82 -18.73
CA THR A 118 -10.02 -9.26 -19.17
C THR A 118 -9.95 -9.92 -20.55
N LEU A 119 -9.25 -9.32 -21.51
CA LEU A 119 -9.07 -9.90 -22.84
C LEU A 119 -8.32 -11.23 -22.78
N ALA A 120 -7.27 -11.32 -21.97
CA ALA A 120 -6.54 -12.55 -21.75
C ALA A 120 -7.42 -13.63 -21.11
N ALA A 121 -8.22 -13.28 -20.10
CA ALA A 121 -9.15 -14.21 -19.45
C ALA A 121 -10.21 -14.72 -20.43
N LEU A 122 -10.80 -13.85 -21.23
CA LEU A 122 -11.77 -14.24 -22.27
C LEU A 122 -11.14 -15.13 -23.36
N GLY A 123 -9.92 -14.83 -23.78
CA GLY A 123 -9.19 -15.67 -24.73
C GLY A 123 -8.89 -17.05 -24.15
N LEU A 124 -8.37 -17.12 -22.92
CA LEU A 124 -8.01 -18.35 -22.25
C LEU A 124 -9.22 -19.20 -21.82
N SER A 125 -10.42 -18.62 -21.72
CA SER A 125 -11.64 -19.36 -21.41
C SER A 125 -12.12 -20.22 -22.60
N ARG A 126 -11.69 -19.92 -23.82
CA ARG A 126 -12.09 -20.68 -25.01
C ARG A 126 -11.37 -22.03 -25.08
N PRO A 127 -12.10 -23.16 -25.25
CA PRO A 127 -11.49 -24.49 -25.31
C PRO A 127 -10.61 -24.69 -26.54
N GLU A 128 -10.90 -23.98 -27.64
CA GLU A 128 -10.22 -24.11 -28.95
C GLU A 128 -8.92 -23.29 -29.01
N MET A 129 -8.54 -22.58 -27.94
CA MET A 129 -7.34 -21.74 -27.96
C MET A 129 -6.06 -22.57 -28.12
N PRO A 130 -5.26 -22.33 -29.18
CA PRO A 130 -4.01 -23.05 -29.37
C PRO A 130 -2.99 -22.65 -28.30
N TYR A 131 -2.14 -23.57 -27.91
CA TYR A 131 -1.06 -23.36 -26.93
C TYR A 131 -1.52 -22.79 -25.56
N ARG A 132 -2.79 -22.97 -25.18
CA ARG A 132 -3.37 -22.45 -23.93
C ARG A 132 -2.50 -22.71 -22.71
N ARG A 133 -1.92 -23.93 -22.56
CA ARG A 133 -1.05 -24.28 -21.42
C ARG A 133 0.23 -23.47 -21.37
N ALA A 134 0.87 -23.25 -22.52
CA ALA A 134 2.10 -22.47 -22.61
C ALA A 134 1.84 -20.98 -22.30
N ILE A 135 0.77 -20.42 -22.85
CA ILE A 135 0.37 -19.04 -22.59
C ILE A 135 0.04 -18.85 -21.11
N MET A 136 -0.70 -19.79 -20.49
CA MET A 136 -1.01 -19.76 -19.06
C MET A 136 0.27 -19.80 -18.22
N ALA A 137 1.24 -20.65 -18.57
CA ALA A 137 2.51 -20.74 -17.84
C ALA A 137 3.30 -19.43 -17.92
N ILE A 138 3.32 -18.76 -19.06
CA ILE A 138 3.97 -17.45 -19.23
C ILE A 138 3.27 -16.37 -18.41
N LEU A 139 1.94 -16.33 -18.41
CA LEU A 139 1.17 -15.33 -17.64
C LEU A 139 1.31 -15.50 -16.12
N ILE A 140 1.46 -16.74 -15.64
CA ILE A 140 1.64 -17.03 -14.22
C ILE A 140 3.11 -16.87 -13.80
N SER A 141 4.06 -16.97 -14.73
CA SER A 141 5.51 -16.93 -14.41
C SER A 141 5.94 -15.72 -13.55
N PRO A 142 5.43 -14.48 -13.74
CA PRO A 142 5.79 -13.36 -12.88
C PRO A 142 5.35 -13.51 -11.42
N MET A 143 4.33 -14.32 -11.15
CA MET A 143 3.88 -14.58 -9.78
C MET A 143 4.79 -15.54 -9.01
N ILE A 144 5.59 -16.33 -9.74
CA ILE A 144 6.56 -17.28 -9.16
C ILE A 144 7.84 -16.56 -8.75
N VAL A 145 8.16 -15.47 -9.44
CA VAL A 145 9.36 -14.67 -9.13
C VAL A 145 9.12 -13.87 -7.85
N PRO A 146 10.00 -14.00 -6.83
CA PRO A 146 9.88 -13.20 -5.62
C PRO A 146 9.85 -11.70 -5.92
N ILE A 147 8.86 -10.98 -5.37
CA ILE A 147 8.63 -9.55 -5.64
C ILE A 147 9.88 -8.70 -5.33
N ILE A 148 10.69 -9.12 -4.35
CA ILE A 148 11.93 -8.43 -3.99
C ILE A 148 12.93 -8.46 -5.15
N ILE A 149 13.06 -9.59 -5.85
CA ILE A 149 13.97 -9.72 -7.01
C ILE A 149 13.49 -8.83 -8.13
N THR A 150 12.20 -8.81 -8.41
CA THR A 150 11.61 -7.94 -9.43
C THR A 150 11.80 -6.47 -9.09
N ALA A 151 11.54 -6.08 -7.83
CA ALA A 151 11.72 -4.70 -7.37
C ALA A 151 13.19 -4.26 -7.46
N THR A 152 14.12 -5.12 -7.03
CA THR A 152 15.56 -4.86 -7.12
C THR A 152 16.03 -4.75 -8.56
N GLY A 153 15.57 -5.63 -9.43
CA GLY A 153 15.88 -5.59 -10.86
C GLY A 153 15.37 -4.29 -11.52
N MET A 154 14.13 -3.88 -11.23
CA MET A 154 13.58 -2.61 -11.69
C MET A 154 14.38 -1.42 -11.14
N PHE A 155 14.72 -1.44 -9.85
CA PHE A 155 15.53 -0.38 -9.26
C PHE A 155 16.86 -0.21 -10.01
N PHE A 156 17.61 -1.27 -10.22
CA PHE A 156 18.87 -1.21 -10.98
C PHE A 156 18.67 -0.81 -12.44
N PHE A 157 17.59 -1.23 -13.07
CA PHE A 157 17.29 -0.87 -14.45
C PHE A 157 17.01 0.64 -14.59
N TYR A 158 16.24 1.23 -13.66
CA TYR A 158 15.89 2.65 -13.72
C TYR A 158 16.89 3.57 -13.02
N SER A 159 17.67 3.08 -12.06
CA SER A 159 18.67 3.90 -11.34
C SER A 159 19.99 4.01 -12.07
N ASN A 160 20.25 3.17 -13.06
CA ASN A 160 21.44 3.26 -13.89
C ASN A 160 21.21 4.30 -15.01
N PRO A 161 21.73 5.54 -14.87
CA PRO A 161 21.52 6.58 -15.89
C PRO A 161 22.32 6.32 -17.17
N CYS A 162 23.09 5.22 -17.19
CA CYS A 162 23.94 4.87 -18.31
C CYS A 162 23.24 3.93 -19.27
N GLU A 163 22.86 4.46 -20.40
CA GLU A 163 22.83 3.90 -21.73
C GLU A 163 21.58 3.22 -22.28
N PRO A 164 20.75 2.40 -21.62
CA PRO A 164 19.64 1.83 -22.39
C PRO A 164 18.45 2.79 -22.58
N LEU A 165 18.27 3.79 -21.68
CA LEU A 165 17.14 4.72 -21.77
C LEU A 165 17.44 6.02 -22.50
N THR A 166 18.70 6.46 -22.59
CA THR A 166 19.12 7.56 -23.46
C THR A 166 18.85 7.24 -24.92
N TRP A 167 18.82 5.97 -25.27
CA TRP A 167 18.47 5.47 -26.60
C TRP A 167 17.01 5.78 -26.98
N ILE A 168 16.12 5.90 -25.98
CA ILE A 168 14.69 6.17 -26.19
C ILE A 168 14.35 7.64 -25.92
N GLY A 169 15.36 8.49 -25.64
CA GLY A 169 15.16 9.92 -25.40
C GLY A 169 14.46 10.26 -24.08
N LEU A 170 14.45 9.33 -23.13
CA LEU A 170 13.93 9.54 -21.78
C LEU A 170 15.11 9.94 -20.87
N ASN A 171 15.44 11.22 -20.84
CA ASN A 171 16.36 11.82 -19.87
C ASN A 171 15.64 12.15 -18.57
#